data_3796e505dda153aeb9a29ff4c82bb7ef
#
_entry.id   3796e505dda153aeb9a29ff4c82bb7ef
#
_cell.length_a   1.000
_cell.length_b   1.000
_cell.length_c   1.000
_cell.angle_alpha   90.00
_cell.angle_beta   90.00
_cell.angle_gamma   90.00
#
_symmetry.space_group_name_H-M   'P 1'
#
loop_
_entity.id
_entity.type
_entity.pdbx_description
1 polymer ?
#
loop_
_entity_poly.entity_id
_entity_poly.type
_entity_poly.pdbx_seq_one_letter_code
_entity_poly.pdbx_strand_id
1 'polypeptide(L)'
;MKLVISASPHIDSGATTRKIMGDVLIALCPALIAAIVIFGWRALLVTAVCAAACVFFEWGFEWLCHKESTIGDLSAVVTGVILAYNLPVSIPLWQAVFGCLVAIVAVKQLFGGIGKNFANPALVGRIVLFLSFSKTMTAWVFPDAVSSATPLAQLAAGQKPELLTLLLGNHGGCIGETCALALLLGGAYLLIRGVITWQTPVCFVGAVFVLSLVLGQDALRQVLSGGLLLGAFFMATDYVTAPQTYWGRALFGIGAGLLTCLIRFYGSYAEGVSFAILFMNILTPYLSRWTQSKPLGGAKA
;
A
#
# COMPACT_ATOMS: atom_id res chain seq x y z
N MET A 1 30.50 -8.60 -42.65
CA MET A 1 30.10 -8.12 -41.30
C MET A 1 28.63 -7.76 -41.37
N LYS A 2 27.72 -8.48 -40.67
CA LYS A 2 26.29 -8.14 -40.64
C LYS A 2 26.12 -7.00 -39.65
N LEU A 3 25.76 -5.82 -40.13
CA LEU A 3 25.39 -4.71 -39.28
C LEU A 3 24.04 -5.02 -38.61
N VAL A 4 24.00 -5.00 -37.27
CA VAL A 4 22.75 -5.14 -36.50
C VAL A 4 22.21 -3.73 -36.28
N ILE A 5 21.09 -3.42 -36.94
CA ILE A 5 20.39 -2.16 -36.78
C ILE A 5 19.27 -2.42 -35.78
N SER A 6 19.29 -1.77 -34.63
CA SER A 6 18.22 -1.78 -33.64
C SER A 6 17.61 -0.39 -33.50
N ALA A 7 16.30 -0.34 -33.25
CA ALA A 7 15.63 0.93 -32.90
C ALA A 7 16.04 1.39 -31.49
N SER A 8 16.09 2.71 -31.26
CA SER A 8 16.31 3.22 -29.89
C SER A 8 15.13 2.85 -28.95
N PRO A 9 15.43 2.61 -27.64
CA PRO A 9 16.71 2.76 -26.98
C PRO A 9 17.65 1.57 -27.24
N HIS A 10 18.95 1.82 -27.41
CA HIS A 10 19.96 0.78 -27.64
C HIS A 10 20.43 0.09 -26.36
N ILE A 11 20.14 0.66 -25.20
CA ILE A 11 20.45 0.11 -23.87
C ILE A 11 19.12 -0.12 -23.17
N ASP A 12 18.83 -1.38 -22.86
CA ASP A 12 17.66 -1.81 -22.11
C ASP A 12 18.10 -2.37 -20.75
N SER A 13 17.41 -1.99 -19.70
CA SER A 13 17.67 -2.49 -18.34
C SER A 13 17.28 -3.95 -18.13
N GLY A 14 16.53 -4.56 -19.06
CA GLY A 14 15.94 -5.89 -18.92
C GLY A 14 14.93 -6.01 -17.79
N ALA A 15 14.49 -4.88 -17.20
CA ALA A 15 13.46 -4.84 -16.18
C ALA A 15 12.09 -4.89 -16.85
N THR A 16 11.39 -6.00 -16.69
CA THR A 16 9.99 -6.16 -17.16
C THR A 16 9.01 -5.88 -16.02
N THR A 17 7.80 -5.41 -16.34
CA THR A 17 6.72 -5.22 -15.35
C THR A 17 6.49 -6.47 -14.51
N ARG A 18 6.47 -7.64 -15.16
CA ARG A 18 6.31 -8.93 -14.48
C ARG A 18 7.40 -9.18 -13.44
N LYS A 19 8.66 -8.84 -13.74
CA LYS A 19 9.78 -9.03 -12.82
C LYS A 19 9.66 -8.11 -11.61
N ILE A 20 9.32 -6.84 -11.84
CA ILE A 20 9.11 -5.86 -10.77
C ILE A 20 7.94 -6.26 -9.87
N MET A 21 6.79 -6.65 -10.44
CA MET A 21 5.63 -7.12 -9.66
C MET A 21 5.93 -8.43 -8.92
N GLY A 22 6.74 -9.31 -9.52
CA GLY A 22 7.26 -10.51 -8.85
C GLY A 22 8.11 -10.19 -7.61
N ASP A 23 9.02 -9.22 -7.72
CA ASP A 23 9.82 -8.75 -6.58
C ASP A 23 8.93 -8.17 -5.45
N VAL A 24 7.85 -7.46 -5.79
CA VAL A 24 6.87 -6.97 -4.79
C VAL A 24 6.16 -8.12 -4.09
N LEU A 25 5.74 -9.16 -4.82
CA LEU A 25 5.12 -10.34 -4.21
C LEU A 25 6.09 -11.07 -3.28
N ILE A 26 7.36 -11.23 -3.66
CA ILE A 26 8.41 -11.80 -2.81
C ILE A 26 8.58 -10.97 -1.53
N ALA A 27 8.60 -9.65 -1.65
CA ALA A 27 8.71 -8.74 -0.51
C ALA A 27 7.51 -8.81 0.45
N LEU A 28 6.32 -9.18 -0.04
CA LEU A 28 5.11 -9.36 0.76
C LEU A 28 5.04 -10.76 1.42
N CYS A 29 5.81 -11.76 0.95
CA CYS A 29 5.79 -13.12 1.51
C CYS A 29 6.08 -13.18 3.02
N PRO A 30 7.07 -12.47 3.59
CA PRO A 30 7.30 -12.50 5.04
C PRO A 30 6.08 -12.06 5.85
N ALA A 31 5.36 -11.04 5.39
CA ALA A 31 4.13 -10.58 6.03
C ALA A 31 3.00 -11.60 5.93
N LEU A 32 2.89 -12.34 4.80
CA LEU A 32 1.93 -13.44 4.67
C LEU A 32 2.23 -14.57 5.64
N ILE A 33 3.50 -14.97 5.75
CA ILE A 33 3.92 -16.03 6.68
C ILE A 33 3.59 -15.63 8.12
N ALA A 34 3.92 -14.40 8.52
CA ALA A 34 3.57 -13.88 9.82
C ALA A 34 2.04 -13.88 10.06
N ALA A 35 1.26 -13.44 9.09
CA ALA A 35 -0.20 -13.44 9.16
C ALA A 35 -0.79 -14.85 9.31
N ILE A 36 -0.23 -15.86 8.62
CA ILE A 36 -0.66 -17.25 8.75
C ILE A 36 -0.34 -17.80 10.14
N VAL A 37 0.82 -17.46 10.69
CA VAL A 37 1.21 -17.88 12.05
C VAL A 37 0.31 -17.24 13.11
N ILE A 38 -0.04 -15.96 12.95
CA ILE A 38 -0.82 -15.20 13.92
C ILE A 38 -2.33 -15.52 13.81
N PHE A 39 -2.88 -15.47 12.59
CA PHE A 39 -4.33 -15.58 12.35
C PHE A 39 -4.78 -16.92 11.77
N GLY A 40 -3.83 -17.82 11.51
CA GLY A 40 -4.12 -19.13 10.95
C GLY A 40 -4.43 -19.13 9.45
N TRP A 41 -4.93 -20.28 8.97
CA TRP A 41 -5.16 -20.54 7.53
C TRP A 41 -6.16 -19.58 6.88
N ARG A 42 -7.03 -18.93 7.66
CA ARG A 42 -8.03 -17.98 7.14
C ARG A 42 -7.37 -16.74 6.51
N ALA A 43 -6.24 -16.28 7.04
CA ALA A 43 -5.46 -15.20 6.42
C ALA A 43 -4.98 -15.58 5.01
N LEU A 44 -4.50 -16.81 4.83
CA LEU A 44 -4.12 -17.33 3.52
C LEU A 44 -5.32 -17.39 2.57
N LEU A 45 -6.47 -17.90 3.07
CA LEU A 45 -7.69 -18.02 2.27
C LEU A 45 -8.18 -16.66 1.78
N VAL A 46 -8.27 -15.65 2.65
CA VAL A 46 -8.68 -14.29 2.25
C VAL A 46 -7.72 -13.72 1.21
N THR A 47 -6.40 -13.88 1.42
CA THR A 47 -5.38 -13.38 0.48
C THR A 47 -5.49 -14.09 -0.88
N ALA A 48 -5.66 -15.41 -0.90
CA ALA A 48 -5.81 -16.18 -2.14
C ALA A 48 -7.10 -15.82 -2.89
N VAL A 49 -8.22 -15.65 -2.16
CA VAL A 49 -9.50 -15.23 -2.77
C VAL A 49 -9.39 -13.83 -3.36
N CYS A 50 -8.77 -12.86 -2.66
CA CYS A 50 -8.58 -11.52 -3.20
C CYS A 50 -7.69 -11.52 -4.44
N ALA A 51 -6.57 -12.27 -4.43
CA ALA A 51 -5.69 -12.38 -5.57
C ALA A 51 -6.41 -13.01 -6.78
N ALA A 52 -7.11 -14.11 -6.57
CA ALA A 52 -7.88 -14.79 -7.61
C ALA A 52 -9.03 -13.92 -8.16
N ALA A 53 -9.76 -13.23 -7.28
CA ALA A 53 -10.84 -12.32 -7.67
C ALA A 53 -10.31 -11.13 -8.51
N CYS A 54 -9.18 -10.53 -8.13
CA CYS A 54 -8.57 -9.45 -8.90
C CYS A 54 -8.17 -9.92 -10.32
N VAL A 55 -7.55 -11.09 -10.43
CA VAL A 55 -7.20 -11.67 -11.74
C VAL A 55 -8.45 -11.98 -12.56
N PHE A 56 -9.49 -12.54 -11.92
CA PHE A 56 -10.76 -12.85 -12.59
C PHE A 56 -11.46 -11.60 -13.12
N PHE A 57 -11.52 -10.52 -12.34
CA PHE A 57 -12.15 -9.27 -12.77
C PHE A 57 -11.33 -8.56 -13.86
N GLU A 58 -10.01 -8.65 -13.82
CA GLU A 58 -9.16 -8.11 -14.89
C GLU A 58 -9.39 -8.87 -16.17
N TRP A 59 -9.32 -10.21 -16.14
CA TRP A 59 -9.59 -11.06 -17.29
C TRP A 59 -10.99 -10.83 -17.85
N GLY A 60 -12.02 -10.82 -17.00
CA GLY A 60 -13.40 -10.63 -17.41
C GLY A 60 -13.64 -9.29 -18.10
N PHE A 61 -13.04 -8.21 -17.56
CA PHE A 61 -13.15 -6.88 -18.15
C PHE A 61 -12.42 -6.79 -19.50
N GLU A 62 -11.22 -7.35 -19.62
CA GLU A 62 -10.43 -7.38 -20.85
C GLU A 62 -11.16 -8.17 -21.94
N TRP A 63 -11.71 -9.34 -21.57
CA TRP A 63 -12.51 -10.17 -22.46
C TRP A 63 -13.77 -9.43 -22.96
N LEU A 64 -14.51 -8.77 -22.04
CA LEU A 64 -15.73 -8.03 -22.38
C LEU A 64 -15.43 -6.83 -23.28
N CYS A 65 -14.33 -6.14 -23.05
CA CYS A 65 -13.91 -4.96 -23.80
C CYS A 65 -13.02 -5.27 -25.02
N HIS A 66 -12.81 -6.55 -25.35
CA HIS A 66 -11.92 -7.00 -26.45
C HIS A 66 -10.51 -6.39 -26.38
N LYS A 67 -9.97 -6.22 -25.18
CA LYS A 67 -8.61 -5.72 -24.96
C LYS A 67 -7.59 -6.86 -24.96
N GLU A 68 -6.33 -6.53 -25.26
CA GLU A 68 -5.23 -7.46 -25.08
C GLU A 68 -5.08 -7.83 -23.60
N SER A 69 -4.78 -9.12 -23.33
CA SER A 69 -4.67 -9.61 -21.96
C SER A 69 -3.40 -9.13 -21.30
N THR A 70 -3.53 -8.47 -20.14
CA THR A 70 -2.43 -7.98 -19.30
C THR A 70 -2.16 -8.85 -18.05
N ILE A 71 -2.90 -9.94 -17.87
CA ILE A 71 -2.83 -10.83 -16.69
C ILE A 71 -1.39 -11.30 -16.38
N GLY A 72 -0.58 -11.49 -17.44
CA GLY A 72 0.81 -11.97 -17.34
C GLY A 72 1.77 -11.02 -16.63
N ASP A 73 1.38 -9.77 -16.37
CA ASP A 73 2.19 -8.75 -15.71
C ASP A 73 2.19 -8.87 -14.16
N LEU A 74 1.33 -9.70 -13.58
CA LEU A 74 1.12 -9.93 -12.13
C LEU A 74 0.57 -8.73 -11.35
N SER A 75 0.23 -7.63 -11.99
CA SER A 75 -0.24 -6.43 -11.30
C SER A 75 -1.58 -6.62 -10.60
N ALA A 76 -2.50 -7.43 -11.17
CA ALA A 76 -3.76 -7.79 -10.53
C ALA A 76 -3.53 -8.61 -9.25
N VAL A 77 -2.56 -9.55 -9.28
CA VAL A 77 -2.20 -10.35 -8.11
C VAL A 77 -1.67 -9.44 -6.99
N VAL A 78 -0.75 -8.52 -7.32
CA VAL A 78 -0.21 -7.55 -6.36
C VAL A 78 -1.33 -6.70 -5.76
N THR A 79 -2.24 -6.18 -6.58
CA THR A 79 -3.40 -5.41 -6.11
C THR A 79 -4.26 -6.22 -5.14
N GLY A 80 -4.55 -7.48 -5.47
CA GLY A 80 -5.34 -8.38 -4.62
C GLY A 80 -4.65 -8.69 -3.29
N VAL A 81 -3.35 -8.95 -3.29
CA VAL A 81 -2.57 -9.21 -2.08
C VAL A 81 -2.50 -7.97 -1.18
N ILE A 82 -2.19 -6.79 -1.74
CA ILE A 82 -2.14 -5.54 -0.97
C ILE A 82 -3.54 -5.21 -0.41
N LEU A 83 -4.61 -5.41 -1.18
CA LEU A 83 -5.97 -5.21 -0.67
C LEU A 83 -6.25 -6.17 0.49
N ALA A 84 -5.97 -7.47 0.34
CA ALA A 84 -6.17 -8.47 1.39
C ALA A 84 -5.43 -8.11 2.69
N TYR A 85 -4.19 -7.59 2.57
CA TYR A 85 -3.40 -7.15 3.72
C TYR A 85 -4.01 -5.97 4.47
N ASN A 86 -4.85 -5.20 3.82
CA ASN A 86 -5.60 -4.10 4.39
C ASN A 86 -6.98 -4.50 4.93
N LEU A 87 -7.32 -5.80 4.94
CA LEU A 87 -8.60 -6.32 5.42
C LEU A 87 -8.43 -7.06 6.75
N PRO A 88 -9.45 -7.05 7.61
CA PRO A 88 -9.49 -7.92 8.79
C PRO A 88 -9.70 -9.39 8.38
N VAL A 89 -9.14 -10.31 9.15
CA VAL A 89 -9.27 -11.76 8.89
C VAL A 89 -10.74 -12.23 8.97
N SER A 90 -11.56 -11.55 9.79
CA SER A 90 -12.98 -11.86 10.00
C SER A 90 -13.87 -11.50 8.82
N ILE A 91 -13.38 -10.76 7.82
CA ILE A 91 -14.18 -10.26 6.71
C ILE A 91 -14.92 -11.39 5.96
N PRO A 92 -16.23 -11.23 5.65
CA PRO A 92 -16.92 -12.14 4.75
C PRO A 92 -16.29 -12.11 3.35
N LEU A 93 -16.06 -13.28 2.73
CA LEU A 93 -15.37 -13.37 1.44
C LEU A 93 -16.05 -12.59 0.33
N TRP A 94 -17.39 -12.50 0.33
CA TRP A 94 -18.12 -11.73 -0.68
C TRP A 94 -17.84 -10.21 -0.60
N GLN A 95 -17.62 -9.67 0.62
CA GLN A 95 -17.21 -8.27 0.78
C GLN A 95 -15.79 -8.05 0.25
N ALA A 96 -14.86 -8.96 0.55
CA ALA A 96 -13.51 -8.91 0.01
C ALA A 96 -13.52 -8.95 -1.53
N VAL A 97 -14.33 -9.83 -2.13
CA VAL A 97 -14.52 -9.90 -3.59
C VAL A 97 -15.12 -8.61 -4.15
N PHE A 98 -16.08 -8.00 -3.46
CA PHE A 98 -16.64 -6.70 -3.85
C PHE A 98 -15.56 -5.60 -3.84
N GLY A 99 -14.68 -5.57 -2.83
CA GLY A 99 -13.53 -4.67 -2.81
C GLY A 99 -12.58 -4.87 -3.99
N CYS A 100 -12.32 -6.13 -4.37
CA CYS A 100 -11.52 -6.47 -5.54
C CYS A 100 -12.16 -5.99 -6.84
N LEU A 101 -13.48 -6.13 -6.98
CA LEU A 101 -14.22 -5.61 -8.15
C LEU A 101 -14.04 -4.10 -8.28
N VAL A 102 -14.22 -3.35 -7.18
CA VAL A 102 -14.01 -1.90 -7.20
C VAL A 102 -12.56 -1.55 -7.55
N ALA A 103 -11.59 -2.21 -6.92
CA ALA A 103 -10.17 -1.94 -7.15
C ALA A 103 -9.78 -2.16 -8.62
N ILE A 104 -10.17 -3.30 -9.19
CA ILE A 104 -9.76 -3.66 -10.56
C ILE A 104 -10.63 -2.97 -11.61
N VAL A 105 -11.94 -3.09 -11.51
CA VAL A 105 -12.82 -2.58 -12.58
C VAL A 105 -12.89 -1.06 -12.50
N ALA A 106 -13.30 -0.50 -11.36
CA ALA A 106 -13.57 0.93 -11.26
C ALA A 106 -12.32 1.80 -11.27
N VAL A 107 -11.20 1.34 -10.67
CA VAL A 107 -10.00 2.20 -10.48
C VAL A 107 -8.91 1.89 -11.52
N LYS A 108 -8.71 0.61 -11.88
CA LYS A 108 -7.64 0.23 -12.81
C LYS A 108 -8.14 0.16 -14.25
N GLN A 109 -9.13 -0.66 -14.53
CA GLN A 109 -9.52 -0.99 -15.91
C GLN A 109 -10.35 0.08 -16.63
N LEU A 110 -11.25 0.78 -15.94
CA LEU A 110 -12.01 1.88 -16.54
C LEU A 110 -11.13 3.07 -16.93
N PHE A 111 -10.02 3.29 -16.24
CA PHE A 111 -9.05 4.35 -16.56
C PHE A 111 -8.04 3.94 -17.64
N GLY A 112 -8.05 2.67 -18.09
CA GLY A 112 -7.24 2.19 -19.21
C GLY A 112 -6.17 1.17 -18.87
N GLY A 113 -6.22 0.58 -17.67
CA GLY A 113 -5.32 -0.48 -17.21
C GLY A 113 -4.08 0.04 -16.45
N ILE A 114 -3.05 -0.80 -16.43
CA ILE A 114 -1.80 -0.46 -15.71
C ILE A 114 -1.20 0.86 -16.21
N GLY A 115 -0.75 1.68 -15.29
CA GLY A 115 -0.11 2.97 -15.61
C GLY A 115 -1.04 4.16 -15.81
N LYS A 116 -2.37 3.97 -15.81
CA LYS A 116 -3.37 5.02 -16.06
C LYS A 116 -4.31 5.30 -14.90
N ASN A 117 -4.18 4.57 -13.81
CA ASN A 117 -5.00 4.75 -12.61
C ASN A 117 -4.66 6.08 -11.89
N PHE A 118 -5.68 6.80 -11.45
CA PHE A 118 -5.55 8.08 -10.73
C PHE A 118 -5.13 7.92 -9.26
N ALA A 119 -5.36 6.74 -8.69
CA ALA A 119 -5.03 6.40 -7.31
C ALA A 119 -4.66 4.91 -7.22
N ASN A 120 -4.05 4.52 -6.11
CA ASN A 120 -3.72 3.12 -5.85
C ASN A 120 -5.02 2.28 -5.74
N PRO A 121 -5.22 1.27 -6.62
CA PRO A 121 -6.47 0.52 -6.69
C PRO A 121 -6.82 -0.21 -5.40
N ALA A 122 -5.83 -0.81 -4.72
CA ALA A 122 -6.05 -1.51 -3.46
C ALA A 122 -6.53 -0.57 -2.35
N LEU A 123 -5.99 0.66 -2.30
CA LEU A 123 -6.43 1.66 -1.33
C LEU A 123 -7.86 2.12 -1.55
N VAL A 124 -8.24 2.37 -2.80
CA VAL A 124 -9.63 2.76 -3.11
C VAL A 124 -10.59 1.63 -2.77
N GLY A 125 -10.25 0.37 -3.13
CA GLY A 125 -11.04 -0.80 -2.74
C GLY A 125 -11.23 -0.90 -1.23
N ARG A 126 -10.16 -0.72 -0.45
CA ARG A 126 -10.22 -0.67 1.03
C ARG A 126 -11.14 0.44 1.54
N ILE A 127 -10.99 1.66 1.02
CA ILE A 127 -11.78 2.82 1.48
C ILE A 127 -13.27 2.61 1.18
N VAL A 128 -13.61 2.10 -0.01
CA VAL A 128 -15.00 1.77 -0.36
C VAL A 128 -15.57 0.73 0.59
N LEU A 129 -14.81 -0.35 0.90
CA LEU A 129 -15.23 -1.35 1.88
C LEU A 129 -15.41 -0.76 3.28
N PHE A 130 -14.49 0.12 3.70
CA PHE A 130 -14.55 0.77 5.00
C PHE A 130 -15.77 1.66 5.16
N LEU A 131 -16.10 2.44 4.12
CA LEU A 131 -17.27 3.32 4.13
C LEU A 131 -18.60 2.54 4.02
N SER A 132 -18.62 1.45 3.22
CA SER A 132 -19.83 0.66 3.00
C SER A 132 -20.10 -0.36 4.12
N PHE A 133 -19.06 -0.94 4.69
CA PHE A 133 -19.15 -2.05 5.65
C PHE A 133 -18.30 -1.78 6.91
N SER A 134 -18.43 -0.59 7.49
CA SER A 134 -17.59 -0.16 8.62
C SER A 134 -17.56 -1.14 9.78
N LYS A 135 -18.70 -1.76 10.13
CA LYS A 135 -18.79 -2.75 11.23
C LYS A 135 -17.89 -3.96 11.02
N THR A 136 -17.87 -4.51 9.81
CA THR A 136 -17.03 -5.67 9.48
C THR A 136 -15.57 -5.28 9.32
N MET A 137 -15.29 -4.09 8.79
CA MET A 137 -13.94 -3.56 8.62
C MET A 137 -13.24 -3.17 9.93
N THR A 138 -14.00 -2.95 11.00
CA THR A 138 -13.48 -2.66 12.35
C THR A 138 -13.63 -3.83 13.32
N ALA A 139 -14.06 -5.00 12.86
CA ALA A 139 -14.19 -6.21 13.66
C ALA A 139 -12.85 -6.95 13.74
N TRP A 140 -12.02 -6.60 14.69
CA TRP A 140 -10.70 -7.17 14.88
C TRP A 140 -10.76 -8.53 15.57
N VAL A 141 -10.00 -9.49 15.05
CA VAL A 141 -9.75 -10.78 15.68
C VAL A 141 -8.40 -10.72 16.37
N PHE A 142 -8.35 -11.17 17.62
CA PHE A 142 -7.12 -11.22 18.41
C PHE A 142 -6.63 -12.67 18.50
N PRO A 143 -5.32 -12.90 18.42
CA PRO A 143 -4.74 -14.25 18.47
C PRO A 143 -5.11 -15.01 19.75
N ASP A 144 -5.18 -14.31 20.88
CA ASP A 144 -5.41 -14.89 22.21
C ASP A 144 -6.91 -14.99 22.59
N ALA A 145 -7.83 -14.82 21.64
CA ALA A 145 -9.29 -14.82 21.85
C ALA A 145 -9.79 -13.82 22.92
N VAL A 146 -8.94 -12.95 23.45
CA VAL A 146 -9.28 -11.87 24.36
C VAL A 146 -9.55 -10.62 23.54
N SER A 147 -10.76 -10.10 23.59
CA SER A 147 -11.09 -8.83 22.92
C SER A 147 -10.36 -7.68 23.62
N SER A 148 -9.32 -7.16 23.00
CA SER A 148 -8.60 -5.98 23.46
C SER A 148 -8.68 -4.88 22.41
N ALA A 149 -8.38 -3.64 22.79
CA ALA A 149 -8.31 -2.54 21.86
C ALA A 149 -7.10 -2.71 20.91
N THR A 150 -7.21 -2.28 19.64
CA THR A 150 -6.08 -2.25 18.73
C THR A 150 -4.95 -1.37 19.30
N PRO A 151 -3.68 -1.57 18.91
CA PRO A 151 -2.58 -0.75 19.41
C PRO A 151 -2.80 0.76 19.23
N LEU A 152 -3.39 1.18 18.11
CA LEU A 152 -3.75 2.59 17.89
C LEU A 152 -4.84 3.08 18.85
N ALA A 153 -5.85 2.25 19.13
CA ALA A 153 -6.89 2.60 20.09
C ALA A 153 -6.35 2.64 21.53
N GLN A 154 -5.42 1.76 21.88
CA GLN A 154 -4.71 1.78 23.17
C GLN A 154 -3.88 3.06 23.31
N LEU A 155 -3.14 3.46 22.27
CA LEU A 155 -2.38 4.71 22.26
C LEU A 155 -3.28 5.94 22.38
N ALA A 156 -4.43 5.95 21.71
CA ALA A 156 -5.42 7.02 21.83
C ALA A 156 -6.02 7.10 23.25
N ALA A 157 -6.12 5.97 23.96
CA ALA A 157 -6.52 5.90 25.36
C ALA A 157 -5.37 6.20 26.37
N GLY A 158 -4.19 6.58 25.88
CA GLY A 158 -3.01 6.85 26.72
C GLY A 158 -2.29 5.61 27.23
N GLN A 159 -2.67 4.41 26.78
CA GLN A 159 -1.98 3.16 27.13
C GLN A 159 -0.75 2.98 26.22
N LYS A 160 0.27 2.31 26.73
CA LYS A 160 1.52 2.06 25.99
C LYS A 160 1.64 0.55 25.68
N PRO A 161 1.20 0.08 24.50
CA PRO A 161 1.37 -1.31 24.10
C PRO A 161 2.86 -1.67 24.08
N GLU A 162 3.18 -2.91 24.40
CA GLU A 162 4.55 -3.40 24.44
C GLU A 162 5.19 -3.38 23.04
N LEU A 163 6.43 -2.89 22.94
CA LEU A 163 7.13 -2.76 21.66
C LEU A 163 7.37 -4.11 20.98
N LEU A 164 7.67 -5.14 21.78
CA LEU A 164 7.90 -6.49 21.26
C LEU A 164 6.64 -7.04 20.58
N THR A 165 5.48 -6.82 21.20
CA THR A 165 4.16 -7.20 20.66
C THR A 165 3.88 -6.50 19.33
N LEU A 166 4.25 -5.22 19.17
CA LEU A 166 4.10 -4.48 17.92
C LEU A 166 5.06 -4.97 16.83
N LEU A 167 6.29 -5.33 17.20
CA LEU A 167 7.28 -5.84 16.26
C LEU A 167 6.93 -7.24 15.74
N LEU A 168 6.51 -8.13 16.63
CA LEU A 168 6.17 -9.53 16.29
C LEU A 168 4.75 -9.68 15.76
N GLY A 169 3.83 -8.74 16.09
CA GLY A 169 2.48 -8.71 15.55
C GLY A 169 1.43 -9.46 16.37
N ASN A 170 1.70 -9.81 17.64
CA ASN A 170 0.74 -10.51 18.48
C ASN A 170 -0.37 -9.58 19.01
N HIS A 171 -1.09 -8.94 18.11
CA HIS A 171 -2.18 -8.02 18.39
C HIS A 171 -3.25 -8.06 17.28
N GLY A 172 -4.42 -7.52 17.57
CA GLY A 172 -5.49 -7.41 16.57
C GLY A 172 -5.20 -6.30 15.55
N GLY A 173 -5.52 -6.56 14.28
CA GLY A 173 -5.34 -5.62 13.19
C GLY A 173 -5.70 -6.24 11.83
N CYS A 174 -5.33 -5.56 10.74
CA CYS A 174 -5.46 -6.12 9.40
C CYS A 174 -4.41 -7.21 9.14
N ILE A 175 -4.70 -8.09 8.17
CA ILE A 175 -3.86 -9.26 7.85
C ILE A 175 -2.38 -8.91 7.67
N GLY A 176 -2.07 -7.84 6.94
CA GLY A 176 -0.71 -7.50 6.54
C GLY A 176 -0.04 -6.40 7.37
N GLU A 177 -0.71 -5.84 8.39
CA GLU A 177 -0.14 -4.73 9.17
C GLU A 177 0.40 -5.12 10.55
N THR A 178 0.07 -6.31 11.02
CA THR A 178 0.36 -6.71 12.41
C THR A 178 1.85 -6.89 12.68
N CYS A 179 2.59 -7.57 11.82
CA CYS A 179 4.02 -7.83 12.03
C CYS A 179 4.89 -6.74 11.40
N ALA A 180 5.29 -5.74 12.19
CA ALA A 180 6.16 -4.65 11.72
C ALA A 180 7.52 -5.16 11.20
N LEU A 181 8.12 -6.18 11.84
CA LEU A 181 9.39 -6.77 11.43
C LEU A 181 9.31 -7.35 10.01
N ALA A 182 8.25 -8.08 9.70
CA ALA A 182 8.06 -8.67 8.38
C ALA A 182 7.92 -7.61 7.28
N LEU A 183 7.22 -6.51 7.57
CA LEU A 183 7.08 -5.37 6.64
C LEU A 183 8.40 -4.63 6.44
N LEU A 184 9.20 -4.45 7.49
CA LEU A 184 10.54 -3.85 7.40
C LEU A 184 11.48 -4.71 6.56
N LEU A 185 11.46 -6.04 6.72
CA LEU A 185 12.25 -6.97 5.90
C LEU A 185 11.83 -6.91 4.43
N GLY A 186 10.53 -6.89 4.14
CA GLY A 186 10.02 -6.73 2.77
C GLY A 186 10.38 -5.39 2.17
N GLY A 187 10.23 -4.29 2.93
CA GLY A 187 10.63 -2.95 2.50
C GLY A 187 12.13 -2.83 2.22
N ALA A 188 12.97 -3.40 3.09
CA ALA A 188 14.41 -3.45 2.90
C ALA A 188 14.80 -4.23 1.64
N TYR A 189 14.13 -5.38 1.37
CA TYR A 189 14.34 -6.14 0.13
C TYR A 189 14.04 -5.28 -1.11
N LEU A 190 12.92 -4.55 -1.14
CA LEU A 190 12.57 -3.69 -2.28
C LEU A 190 13.56 -2.54 -2.47
N LEU A 191 14.09 -1.96 -1.39
CA LEU A 191 15.11 -0.91 -1.44
C LEU A 191 16.44 -1.46 -2.00
N ILE A 192 16.88 -2.62 -1.54
CA ILE A 192 18.12 -3.26 -2.00
C ILE A 192 18.01 -3.66 -3.47
N ARG A 193 16.86 -4.16 -3.90
CA ARG A 193 16.58 -4.51 -5.30
C ARG A 193 16.41 -3.27 -6.20
N GLY A 194 16.32 -2.06 -5.62
CA GLY A 194 16.09 -0.83 -6.37
C GLY A 194 14.69 -0.74 -6.99
N VAL A 195 13.74 -1.57 -6.51
CA VAL A 195 12.34 -1.53 -6.94
C VAL A 195 11.66 -0.27 -6.43
N ILE A 196 11.94 0.14 -5.21
CA ILE A 196 11.43 1.39 -4.63
C ILE A 196 12.59 2.33 -4.28
N THR A 197 12.28 3.62 -4.23
CA THR A 197 13.24 4.64 -3.80
C THR A 197 13.00 5.01 -2.33
N TRP A 198 14.06 5.31 -1.60
CA TRP A 198 14.03 5.54 -0.15
C TRP A 198 13.31 6.84 0.26
N GLN A 199 13.16 7.83 -0.64
CA GLN A 199 12.62 9.16 -0.31
C GLN A 199 11.21 9.09 0.24
N THR A 200 10.29 8.42 -0.45
CA THR A 200 8.89 8.35 -0.04
C THR A 200 8.72 7.65 1.31
N PRO A 201 9.23 6.41 1.54
CA PRO A 201 9.02 5.73 2.81
C PRO A 201 9.74 6.42 3.98
N VAL A 202 10.97 6.91 3.78
CA VAL A 202 11.72 7.60 4.85
C VAL A 202 11.05 8.93 5.22
N CYS A 203 10.63 9.72 4.24
CA CYS A 203 9.95 10.99 4.51
C CYS A 203 8.58 10.77 5.14
N PHE A 204 7.84 9.72 4.75
CA PHE A 204 6.55 9.42 5.33
C PHE A 204 6.68 8.98 6.79
N VAL A 205 7.48 7.95 7.05
CA VAL A 205 7.72 7.45 8.42
C VAL A 205 8.35 8.52 9.30
N GLY A 206 9.34 9.26 8.76
CA GLY A 206 10.02 10.35 9.45
C GLY A 206 9.07 11.50 9.82
N ALA A 207 8.15 11.88 8.93
CA ALA A 207 7.16 12.91 9.22
C ALA A 207 6.22 12.48 10.36
N VAL A 208 5.73 11.22 10.33
CA VAL A 208 4.89 10.70 11.42
C VAL A 208 5.67 10.65 12.73
N PHE A 209 6.93 10.22 12.69
CA PHE A 209 7.79 10.15 13.87
C PHE A 209 8.00 11.54 14.49
N VAL A 210 8.43 12.51 13.70
CA VAL A 210 8.70 13.87 14.17
C VAL A 210 7.43 14.56 14.69
N LEU A 211 6.33 14.46 13.95
CA LEU A 211 5.06 15.07 14.36
C LEU A 211 4.50 14.43 15.65
N SER A 212 4.64 13.12 15.81
CA SER A 212 4.26 12.44 17.05
C SER A 212 5.09 12.93 18.23
N LEU A 213 6.40 13.15 18.07
CA LEU A 213 7.26 13.74 19.12
C LEU A 213 6.83 15.16 19.47
N VAL A 214 6.59 16.01 18.47
CA VAL A 214 6.16 17.40 18.69
C VAL A 214 4.82 17.48 19.44
N LEU A 215 3.93 16.53 19.17
CA LEU A 215 2.62 16.45 19.82
C LEU A 215 2.66 15.70 21.17
N GLY A 216 3.85 15.34 21.68
CA GLY A 216 4.01 14.67 22.96
C GLY A 216 3.53 13.22 22.99
N GLN A 217 3.36 12.58 21.80
CA GLN A 217 2.96 11.19 21.67
C GLN A 217 4.18 10.25 21.61
N ASP A 218 3.95 8.97 21.87
CA ASP A 218 5.01 7.96 21.74
C ASP A 218 5.29 7.66 20.25
N ALA A 219 6.27 8.36 19.69
CA ALA A 219 6.56 8.34 18.25
C ALA A 219 6.92 6.94 17.75
N LEU A 220 7.69 6.15 18.51
CA LEU A 220 8.09 4.81 18.08
C LEU A 220 6.88 3.87 18.00
N ARG A 221 6.00 3.92 19.00
CA ARG A 221 4.76 3.12 19.00
C ARG A 221 3.80 3.58 17.92
N GLN A 222 3.72 4.87 17.63
CA GLN A 222 2.90 5.40 16.54
C GLN A 222 3.37 4.92 15.16
N VAL A 223 4.69 4.80 14.95
CA VAL A 223 5.26 4.29 13.70
C VAL A 223 5.02 2.80 13.54
N LEU A 224 5.17 2.01 14.61
CA LEU A 224 5.02 0.56 14.57
C LEU A 224 3.55 0.10 14.60
N SER A 225 2.60 1.00 14.86
CA SER A 225 1.18 0.68 14.97
C SER A 225 0.40 1.00 13.71
N GLY A 226 -0.56 0.14 13.39
CA GLY A 226 -1.46 0.28 12.23
C GLY A 226 -0.74 0.14 10.89
N GLY A 227 -1.43 0.47 9.82
CA GLY A 227 -0.96 0.27 8.45
C GLY A 227 0.12 1.22 7.96
N LEU A 228 0.86 1.96 8.84
CA LEU A 228 1.85 2.94 8.40
C LEU A 228 2.99 2.31 7.60
N LEU A 229 3.60 1.24 8.09
CA LEU A 229 4.71 0.58 7.41
C LEU A 229 4.27 -0.08 6.10
N LEU A 230 3.11 -0.75 6.09
CA LEU A 230 2.53 -1.28 4.85
C LEU A 230 2.25 -0.15 3.85
N GLY A 231 1.66 0.95 4.32
CA GLY A 231 1.39 2.14 3.52
C GLY A 231 2.65 2.78 2.95
N ALA A 232 3.67 2.98 3.77
CA ALA A 232 4.88 3.68 3.38
C ALA A 232 5.73 2.90 2.38
N PHE A 233 5.88 1.57 2.55
CA PHE A 233 6.75 0.75 1.70
C PHE A 233 6.05 0.18 0.47
N PHE A 234 4.75 -0.14 0.53
CA PHE A 234 4.08 -0.91 -0.53
C PHE A 234 2.95 -0.14 -1.23
N MET A 235 2.39 0.91 -0.61
CA MET A 235 1.26 1.64 -1.19
C MET A 235 1.63 3.05 -1.65
N ALA A 236 2.44 3.77 -0.87
CA ALA A 236 2.88 5.13 -1.20
C ALA A 236 4.01 5.16 -2.23
N THR A 237 4.64 4.02 -2.52
CA THR A 237 5.71 3.86 -3.50
C THR A 237 5.23 3.32 -4.86
N ASP A 238 3.93 3.30 -5.09
CA ASP A 238 3.35 2.88 -6.38
C ASP A 238 3.85 3.78 -7.52
N TYR A 239 4.39 3.16 -8.57
CA TYR A 239 4.98 3.86 -9.72
C TYR A 239 4.03 4.80 -10.44
N VAL A 240 2.74 4.48 -10.45
CA VAL A 240 1.73 5.22 -11.21
C VAL A 240 1.23 6.43 -10.45
N THR A 241 1.02 6.27 -9.16
CA THR A 241 0.31 7.25 -8.33
C THR A 241 1.23 8.09 -7.45
N ALA A 242 2.54 7.78 -7.42
CA ALA A 242 3.55 8.58 -6.74
C ALA A 242 4.27 9.53 -7.72
N PRO A 243 4.76 10.70 -7.26
CA PRO A 243 5.55 11.62 -8.07
C PRO A 243 6.84 10.98 -8.59
N GLN A 244 7.25 11.34 -9.83
CA GLN A 244 8.46 10.81 -10.44
C GLN A 244 9.72 11.57 -10.03
N THR A 245 9.59 12.83 -9.60
CA THR A 245 10.72 13.68 -9.23
C THR A 245 11.22 13.37 -7.81
N TYR A 246 12.50 13.56 -7.57
CA TYR A 246 13.14 13.36 -6.26
C TYR A 246 12.45 14.16 -5.15
N TRP A 247 12.29 15.46 -5.35
CA TRP A 247 11.63 16.36 -4.39
C TRP A 247 10.13 16.09 -4.29
N GLY A 248 9.49 15.71 -5.40
CA GLY A 248 8.08 15.33 -5.39
C GLY A 248 7.81 14.13 -4.49
N ARG A 249 8.66 13.10 -4.54
CA ARG A 249 8.57 11.93 -3.65
C ARG A 249 8.75 12.28 -2.19
N ALA A 250 9.69 13.19 -1.87
CA ALA A 250 9.88 13.65 -0.51
C ALA A 250 8.66 14.44 0.00
N LEU A 251 8.17 15.40 -0.79
CA LEU A 251 6.96 16.18 -0.44
C LEU A 251 5.72 15.30 -0.32
N PHE A 252 5.57 14.31 -1.19
CA PHE A 252 4.49 13.33 -1.11
C PHE A 252 4.53 12.56 0.21
N GLY A 253 5.73 12.07 0.60
CA GLY A 253 5.92 11.36 1.87
C GLY A 253 5.63 12.25 3.09
N ILE A 254 6.15 13.48 3.11
CA ILE A 254 5.90 14.44 4.19
C ILE A 254 4.40 14.78 4.29
N GLY A 255 3.75 15.07 3.15
CA GLY A 255 2.33 15.36 3.11
C GLY A 255 1.46 14.20 3.59
N ALA A 256 1.78 12.98 3.17
CA ALA A 256 1.10 11.77 3.64
C ALA A 256 1.28 11.57 5.14
N GLY A 257 2.50 11.81 5.67
CA GLY A 257 2.78 11.73 7.10
C GLY A 257 2.01 12.77 7.93
N LEU A 258 1.99 14.01 7.47
CA LEU A 258 1.24 15.09 8.11
C LEU A 258 -0.26 14.77 8.15
N LEU A 259 -0.84 14.37 7.03
CA LEU A 259 -2.27 14.01 6.97
C LEU A 259 -2.58 12.79 7.85
N THR A 260 -1.69 11.79 7.88
CA THR A 260 -1.85 10.62 8.75
C THR A 260 -1.90 11.04 10.21
N CYS A 261 -1.00 11.91 10.67
CA CYS A 261 -1.00 12.41 12.04
C CYS A 261 -2.25 13.25 12.35
N LEU A 262 -2.67 14.12 11.42
CA LEU A 262 -3.89 14.90 11.59
C LEU A 262 -5.12 14.00 11.77
N ILE A 263 -5.25 12.97 10.94
CA ILE A 263 -6.39 12.05 11.04
C ILE A 263 -6.31 11.19 12.31
N ARG A 264 -5.12 10.71 12.70
CA ARG A 264 -4.93 9.89 13.91
C ARG A 264 -5.21 10.63 15.20
N PHE A 265 -4.79 11.90 15.31
CA PHE A 265 -4.86 12.64 16.56
C PHE A 265 -6.12 13.51 16.70
N TYR A 266 -6.67 13.96 15.58
CA TYR A 266 -7.82 14.86 15.57
C TYR A 266 -9.04 14.29 14.85
N GLY A 267 -8.88 13.20 14.10
CA GLY A 267 -9.97 12.56 13.37
C GLY A 267 -10.70 11.50 14.18
N SER A 268 -11.87 11.10 13.69
CA SER A 268 -12.67 10.01 14.28
C SER A 268 -12.14 8.61 13.95
N TYR A 269 -11.20 8.50 13.02
CA TYR A 269 -10.66 7.22 12.56
C TYR A 269 -9.19 7.07 12.98
N ALA A 270 -8.89 6.03 13.75
CA ALA A 270 -7.52 5.76 14.20
C ALA A 270 -6.56 5.44 13.04
N GLU A 271 -7.05 4.89 11.93
CA GLU A 271 -6.26 4.51 10.76
C GLU A 271 -6.36 5.55 9.63
N GLY A 272 -5.57 6.61 9.72
CA GLY A 272 -5.55 7.68 8.72
C GLY A 272 -4.73 7.39 7.45
N VAL A 273 -3.89 6.35 7.44
CA VAL A 273 -2.88 6.11 6.39
C VAL A 273 -3.50 6.01 5.00
N SER A 274 -4.56 5.21 4.84
CA SER A 274 -5.19 4.97 3.54
C SER A 274 -5.80 6.25 2.95
N PHE A 275 -6.47 7.04 3.78
CA PHE A 275 -7.04 8.33 3.36
C PHE A 275 -5.94 9.33 3.02
N ALA A 276 -4.87 9.38 3.82
CA ALA A 276 -3.73 10.26 3.58
C ALA A 276 -3.06 9.96 2.25
N ILE A 277 -2.76 8.69 1.95
CA ILE A 277 -2.14 8.31 0.69
C ILE A 277 -3.10 8.58 -0.49
N LEU A 278 -4.40 8.26 -0.35
CA LEU A 278 -5.37 8.55 -1.41
C LEU A 278 -5.42 10.05 -1.74
N PHE A 279 -5.47 10.90 -0.72
CA PHE A 279 -5.47 12.35 -0.91
C PHE A 279 -4.18 12.81 -1.61
N MET A 280 -3.04 12.31 -1.19
CA MET A 280 -1.76 12.63 -1.81
C MET A 280 -1.65 12.10 -3.25
N ASN A 281 -2.26 10.96 -3.58
CA ASN A 281 -2.33 10.46 -4.95
C ASN A 281 -3.07 11.44 -5.87
N ILE A 282 -4.17 12.05 -5.39
CA ILE A 282 -4.90 13.08 -6.14
C ILE A 282 -4.04 14.32 -6.36
N LEU A 283 -3.18 14.67 -5.40
CA LEU A 283 -2.27 15.82 -5.49
C LEU A 283 -1.00 15.53 -6.30
N THR A 284 -0.70 14.28 -6.62
CA THR A 284 0.52 13.88 -7.33
C THR A 284 0.78 14.66 -8.63
N PRO A 285 -0.21 14.92 -9.51
CA PRO A 285 0.04 15.71 -10.72
C PRO A 285 0.56 17.13 -10.43
N TYR A 286 0.03 17.76 -9.38
CA TYR A 286 0.47 19.09 -8.95
C TYR A 286 1.88 19.06 -8.35
N LEU A 287 2.16 18.07 -7.49
CA LEU A 287 3.48 17.88 -6.90
C LEU A 287 4.54 17.62 -7.97
N SER A 288 4.23 16.78 -8.95
CA SER A 288 5.12 16.50 -10.08
C SER A 288 5.41 17.76 -10.90
N ARG A 289 4.38 18.57 -11.17
CA ARG A 289 4.53 19.83 -11.90
C ARG A 289 5.38 20.86 -11.14
N TRP A 290 5.17 21.00 -9.84
CA TRP A 290 5.93 21.95 -9.00
C TRP A 290 7.40 21.56 -8.83
N THR A 291 7.68 20.26 -8.84
CA THR A 291 9.04 19.74 -8.60
C THR A 291 9.78 19.35 -9.88
N GLN A 292 9.18 19.57 -11.05
CA GLN A 292 9.79 19.26 -12.33
C GLN A 292 11.02 20.15 -12.57
N SER A 293 12.15 19.53 -12.90
CA SER A 293 13.36 20.26 -13.28
C SER A 293 13.14 20.98 -14.62
N LYS A 294 13.63 22.21 -14.74
CA LYS A 294 13.59 22.92 -16.01
C LYS A 294 14.48 22.23 -17.02
N PRO A 295 14.04 22.03 -18.27
CA PRO A 295 14.87 21.48 -19.32
C PRO A 295 16.05 22.43 -19.58
N LEU A 296 17.23 21.87 -19.89
CA LEU A 296 18.40 22.63 -20.28
C LEU A 296 18.08 23.42 -21.57
N GLY A 297 18.22 24.74 -21.52
CA GLY A 297 17.92 25.63 -22.64
C GLY A 297 16.46 26.05 -22.80
N GLY A 298 15.57 25.60 -21.90
CA GLY A 298 14.15 26.02 -21.89
C GLY A 298 13.97 27.46 -21.41
N ALA A 299 13.12 28.24 -22.09
CA ALA A 299 12.71 29.56 -21.61
C ALA A 299 11.98 29.44 -20.24
N LYS A 300 12.14 30.46 -19.39
CA LYS A 300 11.34 30.58 -18.17
C LYS A 300 9.88 30.71 -18.61
N ALA A 301 9.06 29.71 -18.25
CA ALA A 301 7.61 29.81 -18.38
C ALA A 301 7.05 30.71 -17.28
#